data_008eb2b94c48e65600be8239ab6e9cd1
#
_entry.id   008eb2b94c48e65600be8239ab6e9cd1
#
_cell.length_a   1.000
_cell.length_b   1.000
_cell.length_c   1.000
_cell.angle_alpha   90.00
_cell.angle_beta   90.00
_cell.angle_gamma   90.00
#
_symmetry.space_group_name_H-M   'P 1'
#
loop_
_entity.id
_entity.type
_entity.pdbx_description
1 polymer ?
#
loop_
_entity_poly.entity_id
_entity_poly.type
_entity_poly.pdbx_seq_one_letter_code
_entity_poly.pdbx_strand_id
1 'polypeptide(L)'
;MVKSPSDLLIILGINDTDDLIMYIQLLKSKIHNVRVTDANLNYVGSITIDQDLMDAAGIYPGEHVYIVDNNNGERFETYVITGQRGSGVICLNGAAARKVQVDDIVIIM
;
A
#
# COMPACT_ATOMS: atom_id res chain seq x y z
N MET A 1 16.25 -5.66 -27.14
CA MET A 1 16.22 -5.51 -25.67
C MET A 1 16.67 -4.12 -25.25
N VAL A 2 15.91 -3.49 -24.39
CA VAL A 2 16.29 -2.16 -23.83
C VAL A 2 17.36 -2.36 -22.79
N LYS A 3 18.51 -1.69 -22.95
CA LYS A 3 19.67 -1.80 -22.04
C LYS A 3 19.89 -0.53 -21.24
N SER A 4 19.34 0.59 -21.70
CA SER A 4 19.50 1.90 -21.07
C SER A 4 18.32 2.81 -21.40
N PRO A 5 18.13 3.93 -20.68
CA PRO A 5 17.12 4.91 -21.03
C PRO A 5 17.24 5.44 -22.47
N SER A 6 18.47 5.58 -22.98
CA SER A 6 18.68 6.05 -24.35
C SER A 6 18.12 5.06 -25.37
N ASP A 7 18.28 3.76 -25.13
CA ASP A 7 17.73 2.72 -26.00
C ASP A 7 16.20 2.80 -26.03
N LEU A 8 15.58 3.06 -24.89
CA LEU A 8 14.13 3.23 -24.81
C LEU A 8 13.65 4.43 -25.62
N LEU A 9 14.38 5.57 -25.56
CA LEU A 9 14.06 6.76 -26.32
C LEU A 9 14.09 6.48 -27.82
N ILE A 10 15.08 5.74 -28.31
CA ILE A 10 15.20 5.35 -29.70
C ILE A 10 14.01 4.48 -30.14
N ILE A 11 13.64 3.50 -29.32
CA ILE A 11 12.52 2.60 -29.61
C ILE A 11 11.19 3.36 -29.70
N LEU A 12 10.98 4.35 -28.84
CA LEU A 12 9.77 5.16 -28.82
C LEU A 12 9.78 6.28 -29.86
N GLY A 13 10.91 6.49 -30.56
CA GLY A 13 11.05 7.58 -31.51
C GLY A 13 11.15 8.96 -30.87
N ILE A 14 11.61 9.01 -29.64
CA ILE A 14 11.78 10.25 -28.87
C ILE A 14 13.22 10.69 -28.96
N ASN A 15 13.44 12.00 -29.17
CA ASN A 15 14.76 12.58 -29.24
C ASN A 15 15.37 12.72 -27.85
N ASP A 16 16.71 12.52 -27.72
CA ASP A 16 17.45 12.67 -26.45
C ASP A 16 17.29 14.07 -25.84
N THR A 17 17.01 15.08 -26.67
CA THR A 17 16.84 16.45 -26.18
C THR A 17 15.45 16.73 -25.65
N ASP A 18 14.51 15.81 -25.84
CA ASP A 18 13.16 15.92 -25.28
C ASP A 18 13.19 15.59 -23.79
N ASP A 19 12.38 16.33 -23.01
CA ASP A 19 12.19 16.03 -21.59
C ASP A 19 11.29 14.80 -21.45
N LEU A 20 11.91 13.64 -21.22
CA LEU A 20 11.19 12.41 -20.94
C LEU A 20 11.21 12.14 -19.45
N ILE A 21 10.02 12.18 -18.81
CA ILE A 21 9.83 11.79 -17.41
C ILE A 21 9.23 10.39 -17.39
N MET A 22 9.94 9.45 -16.75
CA MET A 22 9.47 8.09 -16.57
C MET A 22 9.21 7.83 -15.10
N TYR A 23 8.03 7.26 -14.83
CA TYR A 23 7.68 6.81 -13.50
C TYR A 23 7.59 5.28 -13.50
N ILE A 24 8.17 4.68 -12.48
CA ILE A 24 8.02 3.24 -12.23
C ILE A 24 7.49 3.04 -10.83
N GLN A 25 6.72 1.98 -10.66
CA GLN A 25 6.27 1.57 -9.33
C GLN A 25 7.11 0.39 -8.87
N LEU A 26 7.73 0.56 -7.69
CA LEU A 26 8.50 -0.48 -7.05
C LEU A 26 7.94 -0.72 -5.66
N LEU A 27 8.06 -1.95 -5.19
CA LEU A 27 7.73 -2.27 -3.81
C LEU A 27 8.71 -1.57 -2.89
N LYS A 28 8.22 -0.65 -2.08
CA LYS A 28 9.02 0.04 -1.06
C LYS A 28 9.22 -0.84 0.17
N SER A 29 8.12 -1.40 0.67
CA SER A 29 8.10 -2.26 1.84
C SER A 29 6.78 -3.01 1.89
N LYS A 30 6.69 -4.01 2.77
CA LYS A 30 5.42 -4.66 3.02
C LYS A 30 5.34 -5.19 4.44
N ILE A 31 4.12 -5.22 4.96
CA ILE A 31 3.78 -5.94 6.19
C ILE A 31 3.04 -7.19 5.73
N HIS A 32 3.70 -8.34 5.88
CA HIS A 32 3.24 -9.60 5.32
C HIS A 32 2.42 -10.39 6.32
N ASN A 33 1.21 -10.82 5.91
CA ASN A 33 0.38 -11.72 6.69
C ASN A 33 0.06 -11.22 8.10
N VAL A 34 -0.47 -9.98 8.18
CA VAL A 34 -1.00 -9.46 9.44
C VAL A 34 -2.50 -9.72 9.53
N ARG A 35 -3.00 -9.78 10.75
CA ARG A 35 -4.40 -10.04 11.02
C ARG A 35 -5.19 -8.75 11.15
N VAL A 36 -6.32 -8.66 10.47
CA VAL A 36 -7.29 -7.57 10.67
C VAL A 36 -7.90 -7.69 12.06
N THR A 37 -7.75 -6.63 12.86
CA THR A 37 -8.24 -6.62 14.24
C THR A 37 -9.61 -5.97 14.36
N ASP A 38 -9.97 -5.08 13.44
CA ASP A 38 -11.25 -4.38 13.47
C ASP A 38 -11.60 -3.83 12.08
N ALA A 39 -12.88 -3.51 11.88
CA ALA A 39 -13.39 -2.93 10.64
C ALA A 39 -14.49 -1.92 10.99
N ASN A 40 -14.26 -0.64 10.72
CA ASN A 40 -15.14 0.45 11.13
C ASN A 40 -15.69 1.20 9.92
N LEU A 41 -16.94 0.90 9.53
CA LEU A 41 -17.61 1.52 8.41
C LEU A 41 -17.86 3.01 8.57
N ASN A 42 -17.97 3.48 9.81
CA ASN A 42 -18.39 4.82 10.14
C ASN A 42 -17.23 5.80 10.35
N TYR A 43 -16.06 5.42 9.92
CA TYR A 43 -14.86 6.25 10.03
C TYR A 43 -14.37 6.68 8.65
N VAL A 44 -13.45 7.64 8.61
CA VAL A 44 -12.83 8.12 7.36
C VAL A 44 -12.06 6.98 6.68
N GLY A 45 -12.26 6.80 5.38
CA GLY A 45 -11.61 5.74 4.59
C GLY A 45 -10.10 5.73 4.78
N SER A 46 -9.57 4.64 5.35
CA SER A 46 -8.16 4.52 5.74
C SER A 46 -7.88 3.13 6.30
N ILE A 47 -6.61 2.89 6.62
CA ILE A 47 -6.21 1.75 7.44
C ILE A 47 -5.42 2.27 8.64
N THR A 48 -5.86 1.91 9.84
CA THR A 48 -5.13 2.21 11.07
C THR A 48 -4.16 1.06 11.34
N ILE A 49 -2.88 1.40 11.45
CA ILE A 49 -1.80 0.42 11.66
C ILE A 49 -1.05 0.77 12.93
N ASP A 50 -0.78 -0.25 13.76
CA ASP A 50 0.10 -0.11 14.92
C ASP A 50 1.40 0.60 14.51
N GLN A 51 1.75 1.65 15.24
CA GLN A 51 2.94 2.46 14.92
C GLN A 51 4.23 1.64 14.92
N ASP A 52 4.35 0.62 15.77
CA ASP A 52 5.54 -0.24 15.78
C ASP A 52 5.69 -0.97 14.43
N LEU A 53 4.59 -1.43 13.84
CA LEU A 53 4.61 -2.06 12.52
C LEU A 53 4.93 -1.03 11.42
N MET A 54 4.39 0.17 11.54
CA MET A 54 4.71 1.26 10.61
C MET A 54 6.20 1.59 10.64
N ASP A 55 6.77 1.72 11.83
CA ASP A 55 8.20 2.03 12.00
C ASP A 55 9.06 0.91 11.40
N ALA A 56 8.72 -0.33 11.69
CA ALA A 56 9.47 -1.49 11.18
C ALA A 56 9.46 -1.58 9.66
N ALA A 57 8.36 -1.21 9.02
CA ALA A 57 8.22 -1.24 7.57
C ALA A 57 8.60 0.09 6.90
N GLY A 58 8.87 1.14 7.66
CA GLY A 58 9.15 2.46 7.11
C GLY A 58 7.92 3.11 6.47
N ILE A 59 6.73 2.84 6.98
CA ILE A 59 5.47 3.41 6.48
C ILE A 59 5.16 4.67 7.27
N TYR A 60 4.84 5.75 6.55
CA TYR A 60 4.53 7.04 7.14
C TYR A 60 3.02 7.25 7.29
N PRO A 61 2.59 8.06 8.27
CA PRO A 61 1.19 8.50 8.33
C PRO A 61 0.78 9.17 7.02
N GLY A 62 -0.41 8.82 6.51
CA GLY A 62 -0.90 9.35 5.24
C GLY A 62 -0.34 8.67 4.00
N GLU A 63 0.55 7.72 4.16
CA GLU A 63 1.12 7.00 3.03
C GLU A 63 0.02 6.20 2.30
N HIS A 64 0.06 6.24 0.97
CA HIS A 64 -0.80 5.43 0.13
C HIS A 64 -0.29 4.00 0.12
N VAL A 65 -1.15 3.06 0.47
CA VAL A 65 -0.79 1.63 0.52
C VAL A 65 -1.79 0.79 -0.26
N TYR A 66 -1.29 -0.33 -0.77
CA TYR A 66 -2.10 -1.39 -1.38
C TYR A 66 -2.29 -2.51 -0.37
N ILE A 67 -3.50 -3.03 -0.31
CA ILE A 67 -3.85 -4.10 0.61
C ILE A 67 -4.42 -5.26 -0.20
N VAL A 68 -3.94 -6.46 0.09
CA VAL A 68 -4.50 -7.69 -0.46
C VAL A 68 -4.94 -8.58 0.69
N ASP A 69 -6.14 -9.15 0.57
CA ASP A 69 -6.73 -10.02 1.57
C ASP A 69 -6.61 -11.47 1.12
N ASN A 70 -5.89 -12.29 1.89
CA ASN A 70 -5.65 -13.68 1.55
C ASN A 70 -6.90 -14.54 1.64
N ASN A 71 -7.89 -14.14 2.42
CA ASN A 71 -9.08 -14.96 2.69
C ASN A 71 -10.13 -14.83 1.59
N ASN A 72 -10.27 -13.64 0.99
CA ASN A 72 -11.31 -13.39 -0.02
C ASN A 72 -10.75 -12.95 -1.38
N GLY A 73 -9.44 -12.72 -1.49
CA GLY A 73 -8.79 -12.30 -2.73
C GLY A 73 -9.02 -10.85 -3.10
N GLU A 74 -9.63 -10.05 -2.23
CA GLU A 74 -9.84 -8.63 -2.49
C GLU A 74 -8.52 -7.87 -2.53
N ARG A 75 -8.45 -6.90 -3.43
CA ARG A 75 -7.30 -6.02 -3.60
C ARG A 75 -7.82 -4.59 -3.64
N PHE A 76 -7.30 -3.73 -2.79
CA PHE A 76 -7.74 -2.34 -2.71
C PHE A 76 -6.61 -1.47 -2.18
N GLU A 77 -6.82 -0.16 -2.22
CA GLU A 77 -5.83 0.82 -1.79
C GLU A 77 -6.47 1.84 -0.88
N THR A 78 -5.69 2.38 0.03
CA THR A 78 -6.14 3.41 0.96
C THR A 78 -4.94 4.13 1.57
N TYR A 79 -5.18 4.99 2.54
CA TYR A 79 -4.15 5.76 3.25
C TYR A 79 -4.02 5.29 4.68
N VAL A 80 -2.82 5.46 5.23
CA VAL A 80 -2.47 4.98 6.57
C VAL A 80 -2.77 6.02 7.63
N ILE A 81 -3.41 5.59 8.71
CA ILE A 81 -3.55 6.32 9.96
C ILE A 81 -2.73 5.62 11.03
N THR A 82 -2.01 6.39 11.84
CA THR A 82 -1.21 5.86 12.92
C THR A 82 -2.09 5.30 14.03
N GLY A 83 -1.90 4.03 14.36
CA GLY A 83 -2.52 3.38 15.51
C GLY A 83 -1.63 3.41 16.72
N GLN A 84 -2.21 3.08 17.87
CA GLN A 84 -1.50 3.06 19.14
C GLN A 84 -0.34 2.07 19.10
N ARG A 85 0.83 2.52 19.51
CA ARG A 85 2.05 1.73 19.55
C ARG A 85 1.87 0.52 20.47
N GLY A 86 2.24 -0.65 19.96
CA GLY A 86 2.17 -1.90 20.71
C GLY A 86 0.77 -2.50 20.83
N SER A 87 -0.24 -1.90 20.18
CA SER A 87 -1.62 -2.39 20.23
C SER A 87 -1.89 -3.60 19.33
N GLY A 88 -1.06 -3.77 18.30
CA GLY A 88 -1.30 -4.76 17.25
C GLY A 88 -2.44 -4.40 16.31
N VAL A 89 -2.94 -3.15 16.35
CA VAL A 89 -4.11 -2.75 15.58
C VAL A 89 -3.86 -2.78 14.08
N ILE A 90 -4.77 -3.43 13.36
CA ILE A 90 -4.93 -3.36 11.90
C ILE A 90 -6.42 -3.17 11.67
N CYS A 91 -6.85 -1.94 11.49
CA CYS A 91 -8.27 -1.59 11.38
C CYS A 91 -8.56 -0.97 10.03
N LEU A 92 -9.46 -1.57 9.27
CA LEU A 92 -9.92 -1.02 8.00
C LEU A 92 -11.11 -0.10 8.25
N ASN A 93 -11.04 1.12 7.74
CA ASN A 93 -12.00 2.18 8.02
C ASN A 93 -12.75 2.60 6.75
N GLY A 94 -14.00 3.02 6.92
CA GLY A 94 -14.84 3.49 5.83
C GLY A 94 -15.17 2.39 4.83
N ALA A 95 -15.18 2.72 3.55
CA ALA A 95 -15.53 1.77 2.49
C ALA A 95 -14.61 0.53 2.47
N ALA A 96 -13.35 0.70 2.86
CA ALA A 96 -12.40 -0.42 2.94
C ALA A 96 -12.83 -1.49 3.95
N ALA A 97 -13.60 -1.11 4.98
CA ALA A 97 -14.12 -2.06 5.96
C ALA A 97 -15.06 -3.11 5.34
N ARG A 98 -15.67 -2.81 4.20
CA ARG A 98 -16.53 -3.76 3.49
C ARG A 98 -15.75 -4.82 2.72
N LYS A 99 -14.46 -4.60 2.52
CA LYS A 99 -13.59 -5.50 1.75
C LYS A 99 -12.98 -6.60 2.60
N VAL A 100 -13.07 -6.49 3.90
CA VAL A 100 -12.41 -7.39 4.85
C VAL A 100 -13.37 -7.85 5.93
N GLN A 101 -12.98 -8.91 6.64
CA GLN A 101 -13.59 -9.32 7.89
C GLN A 101 -12.52 -9.35 8.97
N VAL A 102 -12.93 -9.12 10.21
CA VAL A 102 -12.03 -9.29 11.36
C VAL A 102 -11.46 -10.71 11.33
N ASP A 103 -10.19 -10.83 11.65
CA ASP A 103 -9.38 -12.05 11.58
C ASP A 103 -8.88 -12.45 10.19
N ASP A 104 -9.26 -11.73 9.14
CA ASP A 104 -8.64 -11.94 7.82
C ASP A 104 -7.14 -11.68 7.88
N ILE A 105 -6.40 -12.41 7.08
CA ILE A 105 -4.96 -12.22 6.92
C ILE A 105 -4.73 -11.38 5.68
N VAL A 106 -4.05 -10.24 5.87
CA VAL A 106 -3.79 -9.29 4.79
C VAL A 106 -2.31 -9.02 4.63
N ILE A 107 -1.95 -8.52 3.45
CA ILE A 107 -0.61 -8.02 3.15
C ILE A 107 -0.76 -6.55 2.80
N ILE A 108 0.04 -5.71 3.44
CA ILE A 108 0.05 -4.25 3.22
C ILE A 108 1.35 -3.91 2.49
N MET A 109 1.22 -3.24 1.34
CA MET A 109 2.38 -2.90 0.51
C MET A 109 2.49 -1.41 0.26
#